data_e71e4a0f5d930b3b13235f551e80e243
#
_entry.id   e71e4a0f5d930b3b13235f551e80e243
#
_cell.length_a   1.000
_cell.length_b   1.000
_cell.length_c   1.000
_cell.angle_alpha   90.00
_cell.angle_beta   90.00
_cell.angle_gamma   90.00
#
_symmetry.space_group_name_H-M   'P 1'
#
loop_
_entity.id
_entity.type
_entity.pdbx_description
1 polymer ?
#
loop_
_entity_poly.entity_id
_entity_poly.type
_entity_poly.pdbx_seq_one_letter_code
_entity_poly.pdbx_strand_id
1 'polypeptide(L)'
;MDSSAIIEQMNRESRGTLMASLGIEFTGIGENWLEAKMPIDERTMRPGNLLHGGAIMALVETVGSGLTYIGENLEENHVFGIEINANHVRKAQGKYVIGRAEFIHKGHRTHVVAVNVTDEFGNLASVGRITNVVLPKSCLLYTSP
;
A
#
# COMPACT_ATOMS: atom_id res chain seq x y z
N MET A 1 -0.97 -21.01 -2.20
CA MET A 1 -2.30 -20.41 -2.44
C MET A 1 -2.27 -19.70 -3.78
N ASP A 2 -3.29 -19.85 -4.58
CA ASP A 2 -3.39 -19.17 -5.88
C ASP A 2 -3.40 -17.64 -5.70
N SER A 3 -2.71 -16.93 -6.57
CA SER A 3 -2.60 -15.47 -6.53
C SER A 3 -3.96 -14.77 -6.50
N SER A 4 -4.95 -15.29 -7.24
CA SER A 4 -6.30 -14.72 -7.24
C SER A 4 -7.00 -14.90 -5.90
N ALA A 5 -6.82 -16.02 -5.23
CA ALA A 5 -7.39 -16.28 -3.91
C ALA A 5 -6.80 -15.33 -2.83
N ILE A 6 -5.51 -15.03 -2.92
CA ILE A 6 -4.85 -14.07 -2.01
C ILE A 6 -5.44 -12.68 -2.22
N ILE A 7 -5.56 -12.22 -3.45
CA ILE A 7 -6.15 -10.90 -3.79
C ILE A 7 -7.60 -10.81 -3.31
N GLU A 8 -8.40 -11.83 -3.53
CA GLU A 8 -9.79 -11.86 -3.04
C GLU A 8 -9.86 -11.77 -1.52
N GLN A 9 -8.99 -12.48 -0.81
CA GLN A 9 -8.93 -12.41 0.65
C GLN A 9 -8.53 -11.02 1.13
N MET A 10 -7.49 -10.42 0.57
CA MET A 10 -7.06 -9.06 0.92
C MET A 10 -8.18 -8.04 0.71
N ASN A 11 -8.91 -8.14 -0.40
CA ASN A 11 -10.04 -7.26 -0.68
C ASN A 11 -11.22 -7.50 0.28
N ARG A 12 -11.49 -8.75 0.69
CA ARG A 12 -12.48 -9.03 1.73
C ARG A 12 -12.10 -8.42 3.08
N GLU A 13 -10.85 -8.56 3.47
CA GLU A 13 -10.33 -8.02 4.74
C GLU A 13 -10.31 -6.49 4.76
N SER A 14 -10.26 -5.86 3.58
CA SER A 14 -10.32 -4.40 3.44
C SER A 14 -11.71 -3.80 3.70
N ARG A 15 -12.76 -4.60 3.70
CA ARG A 15 -14.14 -4.13 3.92
C ARG A 15 -14.29 -3.51 5.30
N GLY A 16 -14.96 -2.36 5.36
CA GLY A 16 -15.16 -1.62 6.61
C GLY A 16 -13.92 -0.92 7.14
N THR A 17 -12.88 -0.79 6.33
CA THR A 17 -11.62 -0.12 6.67
C THR A 17 -11.40 1.13 5.82
N LEU A 18 -10.32 1.87 6.11
CA LEU A 18 -9.92 3.04 5.31
C LEU A 18 -9.75 2.69 3.83
N MET A 19 -9.22 1.50 3.52
CA MET A 19 -9.03 1.09 2.12
C MET A 19 -10.35 1.10 1.35
N ALA A 20 -11.40 0.50 1.93
CA ALA A 20 -12.73 0.52 1.32
C ALA A 20 -13.31 1.93 1.21
N SER A 21 -13.09 2.78 2.22
CA SER A 21 -13.54 4.18 2.21
C SER A 21 -12.93 4.99 1.06
N LEU A 22 -11.69 4.71 0.71
CA LEU A 22 -10.99 5.35 -0.42
C LEU A 22 -11.17 4.61 -1.76
N GLY A 23 -11.86 3.46 -1.75
CA GLY A 23 -12.05 2.64 -2.93
C GLY A 23 -10.78 1.92 -3.39
N ILE A 24 -9.82 1.70 -2.49
CA ILE A 24 -8.60 0.95 -2.81
C ILE A 24 -8.93 -0.54 -2.93
N GLU A 25 -8.52 -1.12 -4.05
CA GLU A 25 -8.67 -2.55 -4.33
C GLU A 25 -7.35 -3.13 -4.79
N PHE A 26 -6.94 -4.25 -4.21
CA PHE A 26 -5.79 -5.02 -4.69
C PHE A 26 -6.11 -5.66 -6.02
N THR A 27 -5.19 -5.55 -6.98
CA THR A 27 -5.40 -5.97 -8.36
C THR A 27 -4.39 -6.99 -8.87
N GLY A 28 -3.24 -7.07 -8.24
CA GLY A 28 -2.20 -7.99 -8.68
C GLY A 28 -1.17 -8.29 -7.61
N ILE A 29 -0.59 -9.48 -7.70
CA ILE A 29 0.45 -9.96 -6.79
C ILE A 29 1.42 -10.84 -7.56
N GLY A 30 2.70 -10.73 -7.23
CA GLY A 30 3.75 -11.64 -7.65
C GLY A 30 4.71 -11.94 -6.51
N GLU A 31 5.80 -12.62 -6.81
CA GLU A 31 6.77 -13.06 -5.80
C GLU A 31 7.32 -11.89 -4.96
N ASN A 32 7.63 -10.77 -5.60
CA ASN A 32 8.28 -9.62 -4.97
C ASN A 32 7.53 -8.29 -5.24
N TRP A 33 6.27 -8.34 -5.61
CA TRP A 33 5.49 -7.15 -5.88
C TRP A 33 4.02 -7.32 -5.52
N LEU A 34 3.39 -6.20 -5.21
CA LEU A 34 1.96 -6.08 -4.95
C LEU A 34 1.43 -4.83 -5.63
N GLU A 35 0.20 -4.91 -6.13
CA GLU A 35 -0.44 -3.82 -6.85
C GLU A 35 -1.86 -3.58 -6.34
N ALA A 36 -2.23 -2.32 -6.23
CA ALA A 36 -3.60 -1.92 -5.92
C ALA A 36 -4.00 -0.69 -6.74
N LYS A 37 -5.28 -0.56 -6.97
CA LYS A 37 -5.92 0.53 -7.71
C LYS A 37 -6.73 1.40 -6.75
N MET A 38 -6.69 2.70 -6.95
CA MET A 38 -7.50 3.68 -6.21
C MET A 38 -8.19 4.63 -7.19
N PRO A 39 -9.50 4.88 -7.03
CA PRO A 39 -10.21 5.81 -7.91
C PRO A 39 -9.79 7.26 -7.70
N ILE A 40 -9.93 8.07 -8.74
CA ILE A 40 -9.87 9.53 -8.67
C ILE A 40 -11.31 10.03 -8.72
N ASP A 41 -11.91 10.22 -7.57
CA ASP A 41 -13.30 10.71 -7.42
C ASP A 41 -13.46 11.48 -6.10
N GLU A 42 -14.71 11.76 -5.71
CA GLU A 42 -15.03 12.51 -4.50
C GLU A 42 -14.44 11.91 -3.20
N ARG A 43 -14.13 10.61 -3.18
CA ARG A 43 -13.52 9.94 -2.02
C ARG A 43 -12.05 10.29 -1.84
N THR A 44 -11.38 10.71 -2.91
CA THR A 44 -9.92 10.83 -2.97
C THR A 44 -9.42 12.18 -3.47
N MET A 45 -10.33 13.07 -3.87
CA MET A 45 -9.99 14.40 -4.38
C MET A 45 -9.85 15.44 -3.27
N ARG A 46 -9.09 16.50 -3.59
CA ARG A 46 -9.05 17.74 -2.85
C ARG A 46 -9.82 18.84 -3.61
N PRO A 47 -10.08 20.01 -3.00
CA PRO A 47 -10.61 21.15 -3.72
C PRO A 47 -9.83 21.44 -5.01
N GLY A 48 -10.54 21.76 -6.09
CA GLY A 48 -9.97 21.92 -7.43
C GLY A 48 -9.96 20.63 -8.25
N ASN A 49 -10.67 19.58 -7.79
CA ASN A 49 -10.85 18.32 -8.51
C ASN A 49 -9.54 17.61 -8.87
N LEU A 50 -8.57 17.68 -7.97
CA LEU A 50 -7.29 17.00 -8.10
C LEU A 50 -7.20 15.87 -7.07
N LEU A 51 -6.52 14.79 -7.43
CA LEU A 51 -6.22 13.73 -6.50
C LEU A 51 -5.46 14.29 -5.29
N HIS A 52 -5.95 13.99 -4.10
CA HIS A 52 -5.36 14.45 -2.84
C HIS A 52 -4.04 13.73 -2.59
N GLY A 53 -2.98 14.48 -2.27
CA GLY A 53 -1.67 13.89 -1.93
C GLY A 53 -1.74 12.91 -0.76
N GLY A 54 -2.58 13.19 0.24
CA GLY A 54 -2.83 12.29 1.37
C GLY A 54 -3.50 10.97 0.95
N ALA A 55 -4.36 10.98 -0.07
CA ALA A 55 -4.94 9.76 -0.64
C ALA A 55 -3.85 8.92 -1.34
N ILE A 56 -2.94 9.57 -2.06
CA ILE A 56 -1.77 8.88 -2.64
C ILE A 56 -0.92 8.26 -1.53
N MET A 57 -0.69 8.97 -0.42
CA MET A 57 0.06 8.43 0.73
C MET A 57 -0.64 7.21 1.34
N ALA A 58 -1.96 7.22 1.44
CA ALA A 58 -2.74 6.06 1.90
C ALA A 58 -2.59 4.86 0.96
N LEU A 59 -2.54 5.09 -0.36
CA LEU A 59 -2.28 4.03 -1.33
C LEU A 59 -0.85 3.49 -1.18
N VAL A 60 0.14 4.36 -1.04
CA VAL A 60 1.56 3.96 -0.82
C VAL A 60 1.69 3.12 0.44
N GLU A 61 1.09 3.56 1.56
CA GLU A 61 1.07 2.81 2.82
C GLU A 61 0.42 1.43 2.65
N THR A 62 -0.76 1.40 2.02
CA THR A 62 -1.56 0.18 1.86
C THR A 62 -0.81 -0.88 1.04
N VAL A 63 -0.26 -0.49 -0.10
CA VAL A 63 0.42 -1.41 -1.01
C VAL A 63 1.80 -1.79 -0.46
N GLY A 64 2.52 -0.83 0.10
CA GLY A 64 3.86 -1.05 0.63
C GLY A 64 3.90 -1.91 1.88
N SER A 65 3.00 -1.67 2.85
CA SER A 65 2.88 -2.56 4.02
C SER A 65 2.25 -3.89 3.65
N GLY A 66 1.30 -3.89 2.73
CA GLY A 66 0.67 -5.11 2.22
C GLY A 66 1.67 -6.10 1.65
N LEU A 67 2.67 -5.62 0.91
CA LEU A 67 3.72 -6.48 0.35
C LEU A 67 4.53 -7.21 1.44
N THR A 68 4.86 -6.53 2.53
CA THR A 68 5.49 -7.18 3.68
C THR A 68 4.53 -8.15 4.36
N TYR A 69 3.30 -7.71 4.60
CA TYR A 69 2.28 -8.44 5.34
C TYR A 69 1.99 -9.83 4.74
N ILE A 70 1.83 -9.93 3.43
CA ILE A 70 1.50 -11.19 2.74
C ILE A 70 2.64 -12.21 2.75
N GLY A 71 3.89 -11.77 2.99
CA GLY A 71 5.07 -12.65 3.05
C GLY A 71 5.46 -13.10 4.44
N GLU A 72 4.73 -12.66 5.50
CA GLU A 72 5.10 -12.91 6.88
C GLU A 72 4.17 -13.91 7.59
N ASN A 73 4.72 -14.61 8.58
CA ASN A 73 3.92 -15.43 9.48
C ASN A 73 3.21 -14.54 10.51
N LEU A 74 1.97 -14.19 10.23
CA LEU A 74 1.18 -13.29 11.07
C LEU A 74 0.66 -13.94 12.36
N GLU A 75 0.79 -15.23 12.53
CA GLU A 75 0.52 -15.88 13.81
C GLU A 75 1.63 -15.58 14.84
N GLU A 76 2.86 -15.44 14.36
CA GLU A 76 4.04 -15.21 15.19
C GLU A 76 4.52 -13.76 15.22
N ASN A 77 4.23 -12.98 14.18
CA ASN A 77 4.77 -11.65 13.97
C ASN A 77 3.70 -10.59 13.79
N HIS A 78 4.05 -9.36 14.19
CA HIS A 78 3.38 -8.13 13.78
C HIS A 78 4.18 -7.45 12.68
N VAL A 79 3.48 -6.82 11.74
CA VAL A 79 4.06 -5.97 10.70
C VAL A 79 3.57 -4.54 10.91
N PHE A 80 4.50 -3.59 11.02
CA PHE A 80 4.19 -2.18 11.18
C PHE A 80 4.98 -1.33 10.20
N GLY A 81 4.31 -0.38 9.53
CA GLY A 81 4.98 0.71 8.85
C GLY A 81 5.50 1.70 9.89
N ILE A 82 6.78 2.06 9.83
CA ILE A 82 7.41 2.98 10.78
C ILE A 82 7.84 4.29 10.15
N GLU A 83 7.96 4.35 8.83
CA GLU A 83 8.27 5.56 8.11
C GLU A 83 7.72 5.46 6.70
N ILE A 84 7.15 6.54 6.20
CA ILE A 84 6.62 6.65 4.85
C ILE A 84 6.96 8.03 4.30
N ASN A 85 7.38 8.08 3.05
CA ASN A 85 7.58 9.32 2.33
C ASN A 85 7.19 9.15 0.86
N ALA A 86 6.85 10.25 0.22
CA ALA A 86 6.60 10.27 -1.21
C ALA A 86 6.87 11.64 -1.80
N ASN A 87 7.23 11.66 -3.08
CA ASN A 87 7.30 12.84 -3.90
C ASN A 87 6.23 12.75 -4.98
N HIS A 88 5.30 13.71 -4.97
CA HIS A 88 4.30 13.86 -6.03
C HIS A 88 4.93 14.63 -7.17
N VAL A 89 5.21 13.96 -8.27
CA VAL A 89 6.01 14.53 -9.37
C VAL A 89 5.17 15.00 -10.54
N ARG A 90 3.91 14.58 -10.63
CA ARG A 90 2.99 14.95 -11.70
C ARG A 90 1.54 14.82 -11.22
N LYS A 91 0.68 15.71 -11.72
CA LYS A 91 -0.77 15.58 -11.59
C LYS A 91 -1.24 14.27 -12.24
N ALA A 92 -1.90 13.41 -11.48
CA ALA A 92 -2.53 12.21 -12.01
C ALA A 92 -3.73 12.57 -12.87
N GLN A 93 -3.88 11.90 -14.00
CA GLN A 93 -4.98 12.07 -14.95
C GLN A 93 -5.79 10.79 -15.10
N GLY A 94 -7.03 10.94 -15.53
CA GLY A 94 -7.93 9.80 -15.74
C GLY A 94 -8.79 9.51 -14.53
N LYS A 95 -9.26 8.26 -14.45
CA LYS A 95 -10.28 7.84 -13.47
C LYS A 95 -9.69 7.14 -12.24
N TYR A 96 -8.44 6.72 -12.31
CA TYR A 96 -7.79 5.97 -11.24
C TYR A 96 -6.28 6.09 -11.29
N VAL A 97 -5.66 5.71 -10.19
CA VAL A 97 -4.21 5.49 -10.10
C VAL A 97 -3.93 4.05 -9.67
N ILE A 98 -2.77 3.57 -10.02
CA ILE A 98 -2.25 2.26 -9.64
C ILE A 98 -1.00 2.46 -8.81
N GLY A 99 -0.98 1.88 -7.61
CA GLY A 99 0.22 1.77 -6.78
C GLY A 99 0.85 0.39 -6.94
N ARG A 100 2.12 0.35 -7.29
CA ARG A 100 2.90 -0.88 -7.39
C ARG A 100 4.07 -0.85 -6.43
N ALA A 101 4.08 -1.79 -5.51
CA ALA A 101 5.09 -1.97 -4.49
C ALA A 101 6.10 -3.04 -4.91
N GLU A 102 7.38 -2.77 -4.68
CA GLU A 102 8.49 -3.71 -4.89
C GLU A 102 9.51 -3.56 -3.76
N PHE A 103 10.12 -4.66 -3.32
CA PHE A 103 11.16 -4.59 -2.29
C PHE A 103 12.42 -3.89 -2.82
N ILE A 104 12.89 -2.86 -2.11
CA ILE A 104 14.26 -2.35 -2.23
C ILE A 104 15.19 -3.23 -1.38
N HIS A 105 14.75 -3.58 -0.17
CA HIS A 105 15.47 -4.40 0.78
C HIS A 105 14.49 -5.25 1.58
N LYS A 106 14.74 -6.53 1.65
CA LYS A 106 13.98 -7.47 2.46
C LYS A 106 14.93 -8.11 3.47
N GLY A 107 15.09 -7.44 4.61
CA GLY A 107 15.92 -7.93 5.72
C GLY A 107 15.16 -8.87 6.63
N HIS A 108 15.79 -9.29 7.71
CA HIS A 108 15.18 -10.19 8.68
C HIS A 108 14.03 -9.52 9.47
N ARG A 109 14.20 -8.25 9.84
CA ARG A 109 13.22 -7.48 10.63
C ARG A 109 12.82 -6.15 10.01
N THR A 110 13.54 -5.70 9.01
CA THR A 110 13.31 -4.41 8.37
C THR A 110 13.16 -4.63 6.87
N HIS A 111 12.05 -4.19 6.33
CA HIS A 111 11.79 -4.19 4.89
C HIS A 111 11.68 -2.75 4.40
N VAL A 112 12.37 -2.43 3.33
CA VAL A 112 12.23 -1.16 2.62
C VAL A 112 11.57 -1.43 1.28
N VAL A 113 10.45 -0.77 1.03
CA VAL A 113 9.61 -1.00 -0.14
C VAL A 113 9.48 0.29 -0.93
N ALA A 114 9.74 0.22 -2.23
CA ALA A 114 9.42 1.30 -3.17
C ALA A 114 7.98 1.14 -3.66
N VAL A 115 7.27 2.25 -3.80
CA VAL A 115 5.93 2.26 -4.39
C VAL A 115 5.87 3.35 -5.46
N ASN A 116 5.71 2.96 -6.70
CA ASN A 116 5.42 3.86 -7.79
C ASN A 116 3.91 3.96 -8.00
N VAL A 117 3.42 5.19 -8.11
CA VAL A 117 2.01 5.46 -8.39
C VAL A 117 1.89 6.05 -9.78
N THR A 118 1.19 5.35 -10.66
CA THR A 118 0.94 5.76 -12.05
C THR A 118 -0.54 6.04 -12.26
N ASP A 119 -0.85 6.95 -13.18
CA ASP A 119 -2.22 7.21 -13.56
C ASP A 119 -2.74 6.18 -14.60
N GLU A 120 -4.01 6.33 -14.98
CA GLU A 120 -4.68 5.46 -15.96
C GLU A 120 -3.92 5.36 -17.30
N PHE A 121 -3.15 6.38 -17.65
CA PHE A 121 -2.40 6.45 -18.92
C PHE A 121 -0.93 6.01 -18.78
N GLY A 122 -0.55 5.48 -17.60
CA GLY A 122 0.80 5.01 -17.33
C GLY A 122 1.80 6.11 -16.96
N ASN A 123 1.36 7.35 -16.74
CA ASN A 123 2.25 8.43 -16.32
C ASN A 123 2.56 8.32 -14.83
N LEU A 124 3.83 8.45 -14.47
CA LEU A 124 4.26 8.47 -13.08
C LEU A 124 3.75 9.72 -12.38
N ALA A 125 2.90 9.55 -11.37
CA ALA A 125 2.33 10.63 -10.57
C ALA A 125 3.06 10.81 -9.24
N SER A 126 3.52 9.72 -8.62
CA SER A 126 4.21 9.78 -7.34
C SER A 126 5.22 8.63 -7.19
N VAL A 127 6.31 8.92 -6.49
CA VAL A 127 7.32 7.95 -6.08
C VAL A 127 7.35 7.92 -4.57
N GLY A 128 7.02 6.76 -4.00
CA GLY A 128 6.96 6.58 -2.56
C GLY A 128 7.93 5.52 -2.06
N ARG A 129 8.15 5.57 -0.76
CA ARG A 129 8.95 4.58 -0.03
C ARG A 129 8.33 4.38 1.34
N ILE A 130 8.28 3.13 1.79
CA ILE A 130 7.88 2.78 3.14
C ILE A 130 8.92 1.85 3.77
N THR A 131 9.18 2.06 5.05
CA THR A 131 9.95 1.14 5.87
C THR A 131 9.00 0.42 6.81
N ASN A 132 9.00 -0.90 6.74
CA ASN A 132 8.23 -1.78 7.60
C ASN A 132 9.16 -2.50 8.57
N VAL A 133 8.67 -2.74 9.78
CA VAL A 133 9.33 -3.63 10.75
C VAL A 133 8.48 -4.86 11.00
N VAL A 134 9.15 -5.99 11.13
CA VAL A 134 8.57 -7.28 11.51
C VAL A 134 9.00 -7.58 12.93
N LEU A 135 8.06 -7.60 13.86
CA LEU A 135 8.32 -7.80 15.29
C LEU A 135 7.62 -9.06 15.80
N PRO A 136 8.32 -9.93 16.54
CA PRO A 136 7.67 -11.03 17.22
C PRO A 136 6.53 -10.53 18.12
N LYS A 137 5.42 -11.25 18.17
CA LYS A 137 4.28 -10.92 19.06
C LYS A 137 4.65 -10.90 20.54
N SER A 138 5.74 -11.55 20.90
CA SER A 138 6.33 -11.50 22.26
C SER A 138 7.04 -10.18 22.55
N CYS A 139 7.25 -9.32 21.55
CA CYS A 139 7.90 -8.01 21.72
C CYS A 139 6.89 -7.00 22.28
N LEU A 140 7.13 -6.52 23.52
CA LEU A 140 6.23 -5.64 24.27
C LEU A 140 6.23 -4.17 23.83
N LEU A 141 7.04 -3.78 22.86
CA LEU A 141 7.20 -2.37 22.46
C LEU A 141 5.93 -1.74 21.88
N TYR A 142 4.94 -2.54 21.51
CA TYR A 142 3.68 -2.06 20.90
C TYR A 142 2.41 -2.53 21.61
N THR A 143 2.53 -3.21 22.75
CA THR A 143 1.38 -3.82 23.44
C THR A 143 0.95 -3.11 24.70
N SER A 144 1.57 -1.98 25.05
CA SER A 144 1.11 -1.17 26.18
C SER A 144 0.13 -0.12 25.71
N PRO A 145 -1.04 0.02 26.38
CA PRO A 145 -1.91 1.17 26.20
C PRO A 145 -1.24 2.44 26.72
#